data_28d1f9f1f56802caf407513a711c849e
#
_entry.id   28d1f9f1f56802caf407513a711c849e
#
_cell.length_a   1.000
_cell.length_b   1.000
_cell.length_c   1.000
_cell.angle_alpha   90.00
_cell.angle_beta   90.00
_cell.angle_gamma   90.00
#
_symmetry.space_group_name_H-M   'P 1'
#
loop_
_entity.id
_entity.type
_entity.pdbx_description
1 polymer ?
#
loop_
_entity_poly.entity_id
_entity_poly.type
_entity_poly.pdbx_seq_one_letter_code
_entity_poly.pdbx_strand_id
1 'polypeptide(L)'
;EIHQAQNGGDNGFIGVGKNNFKNYNLLGLGVWNRDALNGDLALTTQAGVSYLKRDADVVFNQATQLIPGQTTLGQGSAQAISQTQSEIEEFGYFGQIEGNYKDQFIATFGYRADKSSLNGDPNKFYGFPKASLAVNLQNFGNWNSTTIDQLKLRAAYGETGSSASFGSIFTSLNSTAVGGVGGSAIASLRGDANIEPETSQELEV
;
A
#
# COMPACT_ATOMS: atom_id res chain seq x y z
N GLU A 1 19.62 -22.75 -5.82
CA GLU A 1 19.49 -24.23 -5.84
C GLU A 1 19.80 -24.78 -7.22
N ILE A 2 20.59 -25.85 -7.28
CA ILE A 2 20.93 -26.51 -8.54
C ILE A 2 20.03 -27.73 -8.65
N HIS A 3 19.09 -27.71 -9.58
CA HIS A 3 18.28 -28.87 -9.89
C HIS A 3 18.79 -29.55 -11.16
N GLN A 4 19.35 -30.75 -11.03
CA GLN A 4 19.53 -31.63 -12.17
C GLN A 4 18.23 -32.37 -12.44
N ALA A 5 17.59 -32.10 -13.58
CA ALA A 5 16.42 -32.84 -14.01
C ALA A 5 16.83 -34.29 -14.33
N GLN A 6 16.27 -35.24 -13.61
CA GLN A 6 16.53 -36.69 -13.80
C GLN A 6 15.75 -37.31 -14.94
N ASN A 7 14.92 -36.58 -15.68
CA ASN A 7 14.13 -37.14 -16.79
C ASN A 7 14.04 -36.19 -17.98
N GLY A 8 14.77 -36.52 -19.02
CA GLY A 8 14.37 -36.28 -20.40
C GLY A 8 14.37 -34.83 -20.88
N GLY A 9 15.53 -34.24 -21.11
CA GLY A 9 15.65 -33.14 -22.06
C GLY A 9 16.43 -31.91 -21.60
N ASP A 10 16.39 -31.50 -20.36
CA ASP A 10 17.16 -30.34 -19.92
C ASP A 10 18.37 -30.76 -19.10
N ASN A 11 19.56 -30.57 -19.69
CA ASN A 11 20.85 -30.90 -19.10
C ASN A 11 21.26 -29.95 -17.96
N GLY A 12 20.37 -29.70 -17.02
CA GLY A 12 20.63 -28.86 -15.86
C GLY A 12 20.19 -27.41 -16.02
N PHE A 13 19.82 -26.80 -14.88
CA PHE A 13 19.38 -25.42 -14.76
C PHE A 13 20.12 -24.74 -13.61
N ILE A 14 20.51 -23.50 -13.80
CA ILE A 14 20.99 -22.61 -12.74
C ILE A 14 20.33 -21.25 -12.87
N GLY A 15 19.84 -20.73 -11.73
CA GLY A 15 19.30 -19.38 -11.63
C GLY A 15 20.03 -18.59 -10.56
N VAL A 16 20.38 -17.35 -10.84
CA VAL A 16 21.00 -16.41 -9.90
C VAL A 16 20.21 -15.11 -9.94
N GLY A 17 19.57 -14.79 -8.80
CA GLY A 17 18.83 -13.55 -8.62
C GLY A 17 19.56 -12.58 -7.70
N LYS A 18 19.45 -11.28 -8.02
CA LYS A 18 19.84 -10.18 -7.14
C LYS A 18 18.68 -9.22 -7.01
N ASN A 19 18.24 -9.02 -5.78
CA ASN A 19 17.18 -8.08 -5.44
C ASN A 19 17.76 -6.94 -4.63
N ASN A 20 17.51 -5.71 -5.07
CA ASN A 20 17.89 -4.50 -4.38
C ASN A 20 16.62 -3.70 -4.10
N PHE A 21 16.25 -3.58 -2.81
CA PHE A 21 15.11 -2.82 -2.37
C PHE A 21 15.57 -1.66 -1.50
N LYS A 22 15.04 -0.46 -1.79
CA LYS A 22 15.22 0.72 -0.96
C LYS A 22 13.84 1.22 -0.57
N ASN A 23 13.66 1.48 0.71
CA ASN A 23 12.41 1.97 1.24
C ASN A 23 12.69 3.18 2.16
N TYR A 24 12.13 4.32 1.79
CA TYR A 24 12.20 5.55 2.58
C TYR A 24 10.80 5.84 3.09
N ASN A 25 10.65 5.94 4.40
CA ASN A 25 9.39 6.29 5.03
C ASN A 25 9.63 7.44 6.00
N LEU A 26 8.93 8.54 5.76
CA LEU A 26 8.97 9.77 6.57
C LEU A 26 7.57 10.06 7.08
N LEU A 27 7.44 10.26 8.39
CA LEU A 27 6.22 10.69 9.04
C LEU A 27 6.51 11.88 9.94
N GLY A 28 5.82 13.00 9.67
CA GLY A 28 5.75 14.15 10.56
C GLY A 28 4.39 14.21 11.23
N LEU A 29 4.33 14.29 12.56
CA LEU A 29 3.09 14.34 13.33
C LEU A 29 3.18 15.43 14.40
N GLY A 30 2.16 16.30 14.42
CA GLY A 30 1.89 17.24 15.50
C GLY A 30 0.63 16.84 16.25
N VAL A 31 0.68 16.85 17.58
CA VAL A 31 -0.46 16.61 18.45
C VAL A 31 -0.63 17.81 19.40
N TRP A 32 -1.85 18.30 19.51
CA TRP A 32 -2.19 19.40 20.36
C TRP A 32 -3.42 19.04 21.20
N ASN A 33 -3.29 19.18 22.52
CA ASN A 33 -4.34 18.91 23.49
C ASN A 33 -4.75 20.21 24.17
N ARG A 34 -6.05 20.40 24.37
CA ARG A 34 -6.61 21.54 25.06
C ARG A 34 -7.90 21.18 25.78
N ASP A 35 -8.01 21.66 27.00
CA ASP A 35 -9.28 21.64 27.75
C ASP A 35 -10.05 22.94 27.45
N ALA A 36 -11.34 22.81 27.26
CA ALA A 36 -12.30 23.87 27.03
C ALA A 36 -13.51 23.71 27.96
N LEU A 37 -14.40 24.70 27.98
CA LEU A 37 -15.62 24.67 28.79
C LEU A 37 -15.34 24.36 30.28
N ASN A 38 -14.36 25.03 30.88
CA ASN A 38 -13.91 24.83 32.26
C ASN A 38 -13.47 23.41 32.62
N GLY A 39 -12.96 22.66 31.63
CA GLY A 39 -12.52 21.27 31.79
C GLY A 39 -13.57 20.22 31.38
N ASP A 40 -14.77 20.63 31.05
CA ASP A 40 -15.84 19.72 30.62
C ASP A 40 -15.61 19.13 29.23
N LEU A 41 -14.80 19.76 28.39
CA LEU A 41 -14.49 19.34 27.03
C LEU A 41 -12.97 19.21 26.84
N ALA A 42 -12.50 17.99 26.68
CA ALA A 42 -11.12 17.72 26.26
C ALA A 42 -11.05 17.60 24.73
N LEU A 43 -10.19 18.39 24.11
CA LEU A 43 -9.95 18.40 22.68
C LEU A 43 -8.55 17.85 22.38
N THR A 44 -8.47 16.87 21.48
CA THR A 44 -7.19 16.39 20.91
C THR A 44 -7.21 16.63 19.41
N THR A 45 -6.27 17.42 18.93
CA THR A 45 -6.08 17.69 17.50
C THR A 45 -4.76 17.09 17.04
N GLN A 46 -4.79 16.40 15.92
CA GLN A 46 -3.62 15.80 15.29
C GLN A 46 -3.55 16.26 13.84
N ALA A 47 -2.36 16.59 13.38
CA ALA A 47 -2.09 16.85 11.97
C ALA A 47 -0.72 16.31 11.59
N GLY A 48 -0.62 15.79 10.39
CA GLY A 48 0.63 15.21 9.95
C GLY A 48 0.76 15.07 8.46
N VAL A 49 1.98 14.73 8.05
CA VAL A 49 2.37 14.44 6.67
C VAL A 49 3.10 13.12 6.62
N SER A 50 2.89 12.37 5.55
CA SER A 50 3.58 11.11 5.30
C SER A 50 4.17 11.11 3.90
N TYR A 51 5.38 10.59 3.76
CA TYR A 51 6.04 10.36 2.49
C TYR A 51 6.62 8.96 2.47
N LEU A 52 6.35 8.24 1.40
CA LEU A 52 6.87 6.91 1.14
C LEU A 52 7.50 6.89 -0.26
N LYS A 53 8.74 6.38 -0.34
CA LYS A 53 9.37 6.04 -1.60
C LYS A 53 9.89 4.62 -1.53
N ARG A 54 9.55 3.81 -2.53
CA ARG A 54 10.02 2.43 -2.69
C ARG A 54 10.67 2.28 -4.05
N ASP A 55 11.94 1.88 -4.05
CA ASP A 55 12.68 1.51 -5.24
C ASP A 55 12.94 0.00 -5.20
N ALA A 56 12.66 -0.69 -6.28
CA ALA A 56 13.00 -2.09 -6.44
C ALA A 56 13.73 -2.31 -7.76
N ASP A 57 14.86 -3.02 -7.70
CA ASP A 57 15.63 -3.46 -8.85
C ASP A 57 15.91 -4.96 -8.68
N VAL A 58 15.24 -5.76 -9.50
CA VAL A 58 15.28 -7.22 -9.47
C VAL A 58 15.92 -7.70 -10.76
N VAL A 59 17.09 -8.34 -10.62
CA VAL A 59 17.81 -8.97 -11.74
C VAL A 59 17.77 -10.46 -11.53
N PHE A 60 17.36 -11.18 -12.55
CA PHE A 60 17.39 -12.64 -12.57
C PHE A 60 18.10 -13.13 -13.83
N ASN A 61 19.17 -13.91 -13.61
CA ASN A 61 19.95 -14.55 -14.65
C ASN A 61 19.73 -16.05 -14.57
N GLN A 62 19.48 -16.69 -15.68
CA GLN A 62 19.35 -18.14 -15.75
C GLN A 62 20.17 -18.72 -16.89
N ALA A 63 20.62 -19.95 -16.69
CA ALA A 63 21.25 -20.73 -17.72
C ALA A 63 20.69 -22.16 -17.69
N THR A 64 20.45 -22.70 -18.88
CA THR A 64 20.00 -24.07 -19.08
C THR A 64 21.03 -24.83 -19.95
N GLN A 65 20.87 -26.15 -20.07
CA GLN A 65 21.80 -27.02 -20.80
C GLN A 65 23.24 -26.88 -20.27
N LEU A 66 23.39 -27.05 -18.98
CA LEU A 66 24.69 -26.99 -18.30
C LEU A 66 25.56 -28.18 -18.68
N ILE A 67 26.86 -27.95 -18.80
CA ILE A 67 27.84 -29.03 -18.88
C ILE A 67 27.74 -29.87 -17.59
N PRO A 68 27.64 -31.20 -17.64
CA PRO A 68 27.54 -32.05 -16.46
C PRO A 68 28.62 -31.75 -15.43
N GLY A 69 28.19 -31.57 -14.17
CA GLY A 69 29.09 -31.25 -13.04
C GLY A 69 29.46 -29.76 -12.92
N GLN A 70 28.96 -28.89 -13.81
CA GLN A 70 29.21 -27.44 -13.75
C GLN A 70 28.08 -26.73 -12.96
N THR A 71 28.45 -25.64 -12.30
CA THR A 71 27.56 -24.93 -11.36
C THR A 71 27.56 -23.40 -11.54
N THR A 72 28.00 -22.92 -12.70
CA THR A 72 28.08 -21.48 -12.99
C THR A 72 27.26 -21.12 -14.23
N LEU A 73 26.74 -19.89 -14.25
CA LEU A 73 25.91 -19.39 -15.36
C LEU A 73 26.62 -19.46 -16.71
N GLY A 74 27.95 -19.24 -16.74
CA GLY A 74 28.75 -19.27 -17.97
C GLY A 74 28.91 -20.65 -18.61
N GLN A 75 28.51 -21.73 -17.92
CA GLN A 75 28.65 -23.11 -18.40
C GLN A 75 27.36 -23.68 -19.03
N GLY A 76 26.31 -22.83 -19.15
CA GLY A 76 25.09 -23.19 -19.88
C GLY A 76 25.14 -22.68 -21.32
N SER A 77 24.63 -23.50 -22.24
CA SER A 77 24.58 -23.12 -23.67
C SER A 77 23.43 -22.17 -24.00
N ALA A 78 22.35 -22.15 -23.18
CA ALA A 78 21.26 -21.21 -23.32
C ALA A 78 21.16 -20.33 -22.05
N GLN A 79 21.24 -19.03 -22.24
CA GLN A 79 21.21 -18.04 -21.15
C GLN A 79 20.08 -17.06 -21.38
N ALA A 80 19.41 -16.65 -20.28
CA ALA A 80 18.42 -15.59 -20.29
C ALA A 80 18.65 -14.65 -19.10
N ILE A 81 18.45 -13.38 -19.36
CA ILE A 81 18.57 -12.30 -18.37
C ILE A 81 17.24 -11.55 -18.35
N SER A 82 16.72 -11.31 -17.15
CA SER A 82 15.59 -10.41 -16.95
C SER A 82 15.93 -9.39 -15.88
N GLN A 83 15.49 -8.18 -16.08
CA GLN A 83 15.55 -7.11 -15.07
C GLN A 83 14.22 -6.40 -15.00
N THR A 84 13.74 -6.19 -13.78
CA THR A 84 12.53 -5.41 -13.50
C THR A 84 12.89 -4.32 -12.53
N GLN A 85 12.54 -3.09 -12.89
CA GLN A 85 12.72 -1.92 -12.04
C GLN A 85 11.37 -1.29 -11.77
N SER A 86 11.14 -0.89 -10.53
CA SER A 86 9.95 -0.13 -10.14
C SER A 86 10.31 0.95 -9.14
N GLU A 87 9.70 2.10 -9.31
CA GLU A 87 9.75 3.23 -8.38
C GLU A 87 8.33 3.65 -8.04
N ILE A 88 8.03 3.73 -6.75
CA ILE A 88 6.73 4.12 -6.23
C ILE A 88 6.94 5.25 -5.24
N GLU A 89 6.22 6.34 -5.45
CA GLU A 89 6.18 7.48 -4.54
C GLU A 89 4.75 7.75 -4.09
N GLU A 90 4.58 7.91 -2.78
CA GLU A 90 3.31 8.24 -2.15
C GLU A 90 3.51 9.39 -1.18
N PHE A 91 2.62 10.36 -1.23
CA PHE A 91 2.60 11.49 -0.32
C PHE A 91 1.19 11.72 0.20
N GLY A 92 1.07 11.94 1.51
CA GLY A 92 -0.21 12.22 2.14
C GLY A 92 -0.10 13.24 3.25
N TYR A 93 -1.19 13.93 3.48
CA TYR A 93 -1.40 14.72 4.69
C TYR A 93 -2.72 14.33 5.34
N PHE A 94 -2.76 14.46 6.65
CA PHE A 94 -3.96 14.11 7.42
C PHE A 94 -4.16 15.05 8.59
N GLY A 95 -5.40 15.17 8.98
CA GLY A 95 -5.82 15.88 10.17
C GLY A 95 -6.95 15.15 10.88
N GLN A 96 -6.99 15.25 12.19
CA GLN A 96 -8.03 14.69 13.02
C GLN A 96 -8.27 15.59 14.23
N ILE A 97 -9.52 15.72 14.59
CA ILE A 97 -9.95 16.32 15.86
C ILE A 97 -10.83 15.33 16.61
N GLU A 98 -10.57 15.18 17.88
CA GLU A 98 -11.37 14.40 18.81
C GLU A 98 -11.82 15.31 19.96
N GLY A 99 -13.09 15.27 20.28
CA GLY A 99 -13.69 15.95 21.42
C GLY A 99 -14.28 14.93 22.37
N ASN A 100 -13.88 15.01 23.65
CA ASN A 100 -14.46 14.25 24.74
C ASN A 100 -15.18 15.23 25.67
N TYR A 101 -16.51 15.14 25.71
CA TYR A 101 -17.34 15.95 26.56
C TYR A 101 -17.83 15.14 27.80
N LYS A 102 -17.29 15.47 28.97
CA LYS A 102 -17.62 14.87 30.28
C LYS A 102 -17.54 13.35 30.31
N ASP A 103 -16.73 12.75 29.48
CA ASP A 103 -16.69 11.29 29.25
C ASP A 103 -18.06 10.68 28.85
N GLN A 104 -19.04 11.51 28.52
CA GLN A 104 -20.35 11.10 28.05
C GLN A 104 -20.39 10.93 26.54
N PHE A 105 -19.84 11.92 25.83
CA PHE A 105 -19.80 11.94 24.37
C PHE A 105 -18.35 12.02 23.90
N ILE A 106 -17.97 11.12 23.02
CA ILE A 106 -16.66 11.16 22.36
C ILE A 106 -16.94 11.22 20.86
N ALA A 107 -16.56 12.30 20.23
CA ALA A 107 -16.73 12.50 18.79
C ALA A 107 -15.37 12.71 18.12
N THR A 108 -15.15 12.02 17.01
CA THR A 108 -13.92 12.16 16.23
C THR A 108 -14.29 12.50 14.79
N PHE A 109 -13.60 13.45 14.21
CA PHE A 109 -13.63 13.72 12.78
C PHE A 109 -12.20 13.76 12.25
N GLY A 110 -11.95 13.10 11.12
CA GLY A 110 -10.65 13.09 10.47
C GLY A 110 -10.77 13.10 8.96
N TYR A 111 -9.73 13.60 8.33
CA TYR A 111 -9.59 13.61 6.88
C TYR A 111 -8.15 13.32 6.51
N ARG A 112 -7.97 12.45 5.52
CA ARG A 112 -6.68 12.16 4.90
C ARG A 112 -6.78 12.43 3.41
N ALA A 113 -5.74 13.01 2.83
CA ALA A 113 -5.60 13.16 1.40
C ALA A 113 -4.25 12.63 0.95
N ASP A 114 -4.28 11.70 -0.01
CA ASP A 114 -3.10 11.01 -0.52
C ASP A 114 -2.98 11.17 -2.04
N LYS A 115 -1.75 11.25 -2.52
CA LYS A 115 -1.39 11.11 -3.92
C LYS A 115 -0.34 10.02 -4.10
N SER A 116 -0.35 9.36 -5.25
CA SER A 116 0.56 8.26 -5.57
C SER A 116 1.00 8.32 -7.02
N SER A 117 2.26 7.96 -7.28
CA SER A 117 2.77 7.76 -8.64
C SER A 117 2.11 6.59 -9.38
N LEU A 118 1.31 5.77 -8.69
CA LEU A 118 0.54 4.67 -9.27
C LEU A 118 -0.78 5.10 -9.88
N ASN A 119 -1.23 6.34 -9.61
CA ASN A 119 -2.46 6.89 -10.16
C ASN A 119 -2.22 7.48 -11.56
N GLY A 120 -3.26 7.57 -12.37
CA GLY A 120 -3.20 8.18 -13.69
C GLY A 120 -2.71 9.63 -13.65
N ASP A 121 -3.19 10.42 -12.68
CA ASP A 121 -2.63 11.73 -12.35
C ASP A 121 -1.84 11.63 -11.02
N PRO A 122 -0.50 11.62 -11.06
CA PRO A 122 0.32 11.51 -9.87
C PRO A 122 0.30 12.76 -8.97
N ASN A 123 -0.28 13.87 -9.45
CA ASN A 123 -0.42 15.12 -8.69
C ASN A 123 -1.78 15.27 -8.04
N LYS A 124 -2.77 14.48 -8.45
CA LYS A 124 -4.14 14.54 -7.90
C LYS A 124 -4.16 13.90 -6.51
N PHE A 125 -4.73 14.64 -5.55
CA PHE A 125 -5.01 14.14 -4.22
C PHE A 125 -6.40 13.50 -4.16
N TYR A 126 -6.47 12.35 -3.51
CA TYR A 126 -7.71 11.63 -3.22
C TYR A 126 -7.97 11.70 -1.73
N GLY A 127 -9.20 12.04 -1.35
CA GLY A 127 -9.58 12.34 0.03
C GLY A 127 -10.36 11.21 0.66
N PHE A 128 -10.06 10.92 1.93
CA PHE A 128 -10.63 9.83 2.72
C PHE A 128 -11.11 10.39 4.07
N PRO A 129 -12.40 10.74 4.16
CA PRO A 129 -13.00 11.19 5.41
C PRO A 129 -13.23 10.03 6.38
N LYS A 130 -13.20 10.35 7.68
CA LYS A 130 -13.67 9.46 8.74
C LYS A 130 -14.38 10.25 9.83
N ALA A 131 -15.40 9.66 10.44
CA ALA A 131 -16.12 10.23 11.57
C ALA A 131 -16.55 9.12 12.51
N SER A 132 -16.54 9.40 13.82
CA SER A 132 -17.09 8.47 14.79
C SER A 132 -17.74 9.23 15.95
N LEU A 133 -18.74 8.58 16.55
CA LEU A 133 -19.41 9.05 17.75
C LEU A 133 -19.54 7.87 18.71
N ALA A 134 -19.19 8.09 19.97
CA ALA A 134 -19.45 7.16 21.05
C ALA A 134 -20.17 7.87 22.18
N VAL A 135 -21.13 7.18 22.77
CA VAL A 135 -21.94 7.66 23.89
C VAL A 135 -21.83 6.67 25.03
N ASN A 136 -21.32 7.12 26.17
CA ASN A 136 -21.18 6.33 27.39
C ASN A 136 -22.44 6.58 28.27
N LEU A 137 -23.42 5.70 28.15
CA LEU A 137 -24.72 5.88 28.80
C LEU A 137 -24.63 5.82 30.33
N GLN A 138 -23.67 5.07 30.89
CA GLN A 138 -23.43 5.00 32.32
C GLN A 138 -23.01 6.34 32.94
N ASN A 139 -22.49 7.28 32.13
CA ASN A 139 -22.06 8.59 32.63
C ASN A 139 -23.17 9.66 32.63
N PHE A 140 -24.42 9.25 32.30
CA PHE A 140 -25.61 10.12 32.40
C PHE A 140 -26.33 9.90 33.71
N GLY A 141 -26.22 10.86 34.63
CA GLY A 141 -27.01 10.85 35.89
C GLY A 141 -26.58 9.72 36.85
N ASN A 142 -27.56 9.22 37.61
CA ASN A 142 -27.33 8.15 38.58
C ASN A 142 -27.49 6.77 37.92
N TRP A 143 -26.45 6.29 37.28
CA TRP A 143 -26.40 4.91 36.79
C TRP A 143 -26.26 3.95 37.98
N ASN A 144 -27.36 3.27 38.33
CA ASN A 144 -27.43 2.44 39.53
C ASN A 144 -27.77 0.98 39.19
N SER A 145 -27.14 0.45 38.15
CA SER A 145 -27.30 -0.96 37.78
C SER A 145 -26.30 -1.83 38.54
N THR A 146 -26.80 -2.90 39.16
CA THR A 146 -25.96 -3.92 39.82
C THR A 146 -25.50 -5.04 38.84
N THR A 147 -26.01 -5.01 37.62
CA THR A 147 -25.77 -6.07 36.62
C THR A 147 -25.00 -5.56 35.42
N ILE A 148 -25.12 -4.27 35.08
CA ILE A 148 -24.45 -3.66 33.92
C ILE A 148 -23.57 -2.51 34.43
N ASP A 149 -22.27 -2.71 34.45
CA ASP A 149 -21.31 -1.70 34.91
C ASP A 149 -21.01 -0.65 33.81
N GLN A 150 -21.08 -1.05 32.54
CA GLN A 150 -20.80 -0.16 31.41
C GLN A 150 -21.79 -0.41 30.28
N LEU A 151 -22.34 0.66 29.72
CA LEU A 151 -23.13 0.65 28.50
C LEU A 151 -22.62 1.76 27.56
N LYS A 152 -22.03 1.37 26.45
CA LYS A 152 -21.48 2.27 25.44
C LYS A 152 -22.11 1.97 24.09
N LEU A 153 -22.67 2.99 23.45
CA LEU A 153 -23.10 2.96 22.06
C LEU A 153 -22.03 3.65 21.22
N ARG A 154 -21.73 3.11 20.05
CA ARG A 154 -20.82 3.74 19.10
C ARG A 154 -21.32 3.60 17.68
N ALA A 155 -21.01 4.59 16.85
CA ALA A 155 -21.14 4.51 15.40
C ALA A 155 -19.89 5.11 14.77
N ALA A 156 -19.41 4.52 13.69
CA ALA A 156 -18.25 5.00 12.97
C ALA A 156 -18.45 4.84 11.47
N TYR A 157 -17.97 5.83 10.72
CA TYR A 157 -17.89 5.82 9.26
C TYR A 157 -16.46 6.15 8.84
N GLY A 158 -15.95 5.44 7.84
CA GLY A 158 -14.64 5.69 7.28
C GLY A 158 -14.55 5.31 5.81
N GLU A 159 -13.70 6.06 5.11
CA GLU A 159 -13.30 5.75 3.75
C GLU A 159 -11.81 5.44 3.71
N THR A 160 -11.42 4.46 2.88
CA THR A 160 -10.02 4.13 2.60
C THR A 160 -9.80 3.96 1.11
N GLY A 161 -8.57 4.23 0.66
CA GLY A 161 -8.17 4.03 -0.72
C GLY A 161 -7.09 2.97 -0.86
N SER A 162 -7.14 2.23 -1.97
CA SER A 162 -6.09 1.31 -2.38
C SER A 162 -5.53 1.76 -3.72
N SER A 163 -4.22 1.97 -3.80
CA SER A 163 -3.56 2.36 -5.05
C SER A 163 -3.59 1.23 -6.06
N ALA A 164 -3.59 1.59 -7.36
CA ALA A 164 -3.46 0.64 -8.45
C ALA A 164 -2.13 -0.12 -8.38
N SER A 165 -2.05 -1.25 -9.08
CA SER A 165 -0.80 -2.00 -9.22
C SER A 165 0.22 -1.22 -10.05
N PHE A 166 1.51 -1.39 -9.73
CA PHE A 166 2.59 -0.77 -10.51
C PHE A 166 2.49 -1.16 -11.99
N GLY A 167 2.61 -0.17 -12.87
CA GLY A 167 2.55 -0.37 -14.31
C GLY A 167 1.14 -0.37 -14.92
N SER A 168 0.07 -0.35 -14.12
CA SER A 168 -1.31 -0.37 -14.63
C SER A 168 -1.69 0.86 -15.47
N ILE A 169 -0.94 1.94 -15.37
CA ILE A 169 -1.12 3.14 -16.19
C ILE A 169 -0.54 3.01 -17.60
N PHE A 170 0.35 2.03 -17.84
CA PHE A 170 1.06 1.86 -19.10
C PHE A 170 0.67 0.59 -19.82
N THR A 171 0.59 0.67 -21.15
CA THR A 171 0.50 -0.51 -22.00
C THR A 171 1.93 -0.96 -22.35
N SER A 172 2.33 -2.12 -21.85
CA SER A 172 3.67 -2.66 -22.07
C SER A 172 3.91 -3.11 -23.50
N LEU A 173 5.15 -2.99 -23.95
CA LEU A 173 5.66 -3.60 -25.19
C LEU A 173 6.51 -4.81 -24.83
N ASN A 174 6.13 -5.97 -25.33
CA ASN A 174 6.88 -7.21 -25.15
C ASN A 174 7.85 -7.40 -26.31
N SER A 175 9.11 -7.73 -26.03
CA SER A 175 10.06 -8.11 -27.07
C SER A 175 9.61 -9.43 -27.71
N THR A 176 9.58 -9.47 -29.03
CA THR A 176 9.21 -10.65 -29.81
C THR A 176 10.04 -10.72 -31.09
N ALA A 177 10.07 -11.88 -31.72
CA ALA A 177 10.67 -12.03 -33.06
C ALA A 177 9.55 -12.02 -34.12
N VAL A 178 9.66 -11.16 -35.12
CA VAL A 178 8.76 -11.08 -36.26
C VAL A 178 9.57 -11.43 -37.52
N GLY A 179 9.28 -12.56 -38.15
CA GLY A 179 9.99 -13.01 -39.32
C GLY A 179 11.49 -13.29 -39.07
N GLY A 180 11.88 -13.65 -37.85
CA GLY A 180 13.28 -13.89 -37.47
C GLY A 180 14.08 -12.63 -37.10
N VAL A 181 13.45 -11.46 -37.12
CA VAL A 181 14.04 -10.18 -36.73
C VAL A 181 13.44 -9.73 -35.38
N GLY A 182 14.27 -9.13 -34.51
CA GLY A 182 13.80 -8.55 -33.26
C GLY A 182 12.75 -7.47 -33.50
N GLY A 183 11.62 -7.57 -32.79
CA GLY A 183 10.51 -6.64 -32.84
C GLY A 183 9.84 -6.51 -31.50
N SER A 184 8.75 -5.77 -31.44
CA SER A 184 7.93 -5.62 -30.24
C SER A 184 6.46 -5.85 -30.57
N ALA A 185 5.75 -6.46 -29.61
CA ALA A 185 4.30 -6.62 -29.65
C ALA A 185 3.68 -5.89 -28.46
N ILE A 186 2.50 -5.32 -28.69
CA ILE A 186 1.71 -4.71 -27.61
C ILE A 186 1.22 -5.82 -26.69
N ALA A 187 1.37 -5.65 -25.38
CA ALA A 187 0.84 -6.58 -24.40
C ALA A 187 -0.69 -6.69 -24.52
N SER A 188 -1.22 -7.88 -24.22
CA SER A 188 -2.68 -8.10 -24.21
C SER A 188 -3.41 -7.29 -23.12
N LEU A 189 -2.74 -7.07 -21.98
CA LEU A 189 -3.25 -6.19 -20.93
C LEU A 189 -2.87 -4.74 -21.29
N ARG A 190 -3.91 -3.91 -21.41
CA ARG A 190 -3.73 -2.48 -21.70
C ARG A 190 -3.79 -1.69 -20.40
N GLY A 191 -2.90 -0.72 -20.27
CA GLY A 191 -2.93 0.24 -19.19
C GLY A 191 -4.02 1.29 -19.39
N ASP A 192 -4.47 1.87 -18.29
CA ASP A 192 -5.40 3.01 -18.30
C ASP A 192 -4.70 4.23 -17.68
N ALA A 193 -4.47 5.25 -18.52
CA ALA A 193 -3.83 6.50 -18.08
C ALA A 193 -4.71 7.33 -17.12
N ASN A 194 -5.98 6.99 -16.96
CA ASN A 194 -6.91 7.68 -16.07
C ASN A 194 -7.26 6.85 -14.82
N ILE A 195 -6.47 5.83 -14.52
CA ILE A 195 -6.73 4.96 -13.36
C ILE A 195 -6.73 5.76 -12.06
N GLU A 196 -7.71 5.51 -11.23
CA GLU A 196 -7.89 6.12 -9.92
C GLU A 196 -7.78 5.06 -8.82
N PRO A 197 -7.50 5.43 -7.56
CA PRO A 197 -7.53 4.50 -6.45
C PRO A 197 -8.91 3.84 -6.29
N GLU A 198 -8.91 2.57 -5.93
CA GLU A 198 -10.11 1.90 -5.48
C GLU A 198 -10.50 2.41 -4.10
N THR A 199 -11.77 2.75 -3.89
CA THR A 199 -12.28 3.30 -2.63
C THR A 199 -13.17 2.30 -1.93
N SER A 200 -12.92 2.06 -0.65
CA SER A 200 -13.77 1.28 0.24
C SER A 200 -14.40 2.18 1.29
N GLN A 201 -15.68 1.92 1.58
CA GLN A 201 -16.45 2.63 2.60
C GLN A 201 -16.95 1.63 3.63
N GLU A 202 -16.85 2.00 4.89
CA GLU A 202 -17.28 1.15 6.02
C GLU A 202 -18.13 1.95 6.99
N LEU A 203 -19.22 1.34 7.43
CA LEU A 203 -20.10 1.84 8.50
C LEU A 203 -20.20 0.77 9.60
N GLU A 204 -19.80 1.13 10.81
CA GLU A 204 -19.94 0.30 12.02
C GLU A 204 -20.98 0.92 12.97
N VAL A 205 -21.74 0.06 13.67
CA VAL A 205 -22.67 0.45 14.73
C VAL A 205 -22.54 -0.49 15.91
#